data_a8133f1642e8d661fe67f95e617bec1e
#
_entry.id   a8133f1642e8d661fe67f95e617bec1e
#
_cell.length_a   1.000
_cell.length_b   1.000
_cell.length_c   1.000
_cell.angle_alpha   90.00
_cell.angle_beta   90.00
_cell.angle_gamma   90.00
#
_symmetry.space_group_name_H-M   'P 1'
#
loop_
_entity.id
_entity.type
_entity.pdbx_description
1 polymer ?
#
loop_
_entity_poly.entity_id
_entity_poly.type
_entity_poly.pdbx_seq_one_letter_code
_entity_poly.pdbx_strand_id
1 'polypeptide(L)'
;MKNRFLTLLLGLVLLASCNTSKEILYFQDIAVNQPEAIVGARDITVQPKDQISIMVSSKDPQLAALFNLTRVQYRAGATDLRGGSNNGEISGYTLDDKGNIDFPVIGSLHIAGMTKSQIATLVKKRL
;
A
#
# COMPACT_ATOMS: atom_id res chain seq x y z
N MET A 1 19.55 66.15 6.12
CA MET A 1 18.18 65.82 5.66
C MET A 1 18.19 64.73 4.58
N LYS A 2 19.12 64.73 3.64
CA LYS A 2 19.23 63.79 2.54
C LYS A 2 19.35 62.28 2.97
N ASN A 3 20.16 62.03 4.01
CA ASN A 3 20.37 60.65 4.48
C ASN A 3 19.16 60.07 5.26
N ARG A 4 18.38 60.90 5.93
CA ARG A 4 17.18 60.45 6.63
C ARG A 4 16.05 60.10 5.64
N PHE A 5 16.00 60.79 4.53
CA PHE A 5 15.03 60.49 3.47
C PHE A 5 15.41 59.20 2.75
N LEU A 6 16.70 58.94 2.54
CA LEU A 6 17.18 57.71 1.91
C LEU A 6 16.92 56.47 2.78
N THR A 7 17.11 56.59 4.11
CA THR A 7 16.79 55.46 5.04
C THR A 7 15.32 55.20 5.14
N LEU A 8 14.48 56.21 5.06
CA LEU A 8 13.01 56.07 5.07
C LEU A 8 12.50 55.42 3.78
N LEU A 9 13.07 55.79 2.64
CA LEU A 9 12.78 55.18 1.33
C LEU A 9 13.20 53.71 1.29
N LEU A 10 14.37 53.37 1.83
CA LEU A 10 14.89 52.00 1.89
C LEU A 10 13.98 51.12 2.81
N GLY A 11 13.51 51.66 3.91
CA GLY A 11 12.57 50.97 4.81
C GLY A 11 11.23 50.66 4.13
N LEU A 12 10.73 51.60 3.32
CA LEU A 12 9.47 51.43 2.60
C LEU A 12 9.53 50.31 1.54
N VAL A 13 10.69 50.17 0.88
CA VAL A 13 10.91 49.12 -0.13
C VAL A 13 10.96 47.72 0.52
N LEU A 14 11.52 47.62 1.74
CA LEU A 14 11.57 46.34 2.46
C LEU A 14 10.20 45.85 2.93
N LEU A 15 9.26 46.77 3.18
CA LEU A 15 7.89 46.43 3.59
C LEU A 15 7.00 45.98 2.41
N ALA A 16 7.38 46.27 1.17
CA ALA A 16 6.62 45.87 -0.02
C ALA A 16 6.90 44.41 -0.48
N SER A 17 7.81 43.70 0.18
CA SER A 17 8.26 42.35 -0.21
C SER A 17 7.35 41.20 0.20
N CYS A 18 6.19 41.45 0.80
CA CYS A 18 5.22 40.38 1.08
C CYS A 18 4.36 40.08 -0.16
N ASN A 19 4.92 39.38 -1.12
CA ASN A 19 4.12 38.76 -2.18
C ASN A 19 3.66 37.39 -1.67
N THR A 20 2.45 37.34 -1.13
CA THR A 20 1.83 36.07 -0.72
C THR A 20 1.51 35.30 -1.99
N SER A 21 2.28 34.25 -2.27
CA SER A 21 2.03 33.36 -3.40
C SER A 21 0.65 32.71 -3.25
N LYS A 22 -0.29 33.11 -4.08
CA LYS A 22 -1.64 32.53 -4.17
C LYS A 22 -1.61 31.10 -4.76
N GLU A 23 -0.43 30.59 -5.13
CA GLU A 23 -0.29 29.32 -5.85
C GLU A 23 -0.14 28.10 -4.95
N ILE A 24 -0.24 28.22 -3.62
CA ILE A 24 -0.04 27.08 -2.70
C ILE A 24 -1.37 26.38 -2.33
N LEU A 25 -2.48 26.82 -2.84
CA LEU A 25 -3.74 26.14 -2.61
C LEU A 25 -3.87 24.96 -3.57
N TYR A 26 -3.62 23.76 -3.06
CA TYR A 26 -3.96 22.50 -3.72
C TYR A 26 -5.47 22.51 -4.06
N PHE A 27 -5.83 22.06 -5.25
CA PHE A 27 -7.21 21.93 -5.72
C PHE A 27 -7.93 23.22 -6.18
N GLN A 28 -7.21 24.25 -6.65
CA GLN A 28 -7.86 25.46 -7.21
C GLN A 28 -8.55 25.23 -8.57
N ASP A 29 -8.12 24.19 -9.30
CA ASP A 29 -8.61 23.89 -10.66
C ASP A 29 -9.70 22.82 -10.68
N ILE A 30 -10.20 22.39 -9.52
CA ILE A 30 -11.31 21.45 -9.46
C ILE A 30 -12.60 22.21 -9.70
N ALA A 31 -13.19 22.01 -10.87
CA ALA A 31 -14.56 22.45 -11.15
C ALA A 31 -15.51 21.67 -10.22
N VAL A 32 -15.95 22.34 -9.16
CA VAL A 32 -16.93 21.78 -8.22
C VAL A 32 -18.20 21.45 -9.01
N ASN A 33 -18.60 20.16 -8.99
CA ASN A 33 -19.79 19.62 -9.68
C ASN A 33 -19.62 19.25 -11.18
N GLN A 34 -18.43 19.07 -11.69
CA GLN A 34 -18.31 18.31 -12.93
C GLN A 34 -18.16 16.81 -12.59
N PRO A 35 -19.16 15.98 -12.97
CA PRO A 35 -18.99 14.53 -12.86
C PRO A 35 -17.89 14.10 -13.83
N GLU A 36 -16.70 13.85 -13.31
CA GLU A 36 -15.64 13.23 -14.10
C GLU A 36 -16.01 11.77 -14.32
N ALA A 37 -16.16 11.39 -15.58
CA ALA A 37 -16.43 10.00 -15.92
C ALA A 37 -15.25 9.15 -15.46
N ILE A 38 -15.47 8.27 -14.50
CA ILE A 38 -14.48 7.26 -14.09
C ILE A 38 -14.23 6.39 -15.32
N VAL A 39 -13.14 6.66 -16.03
CA VAL A 39 -12.69 5.84 -17.16
C VAL A 39 -12.37 4.46 -16.60
N GLY A 40 -13.29 3.55 -16.81
CA GLY A 40 -13.30 2.12 -16.51
C GLY A 40 -12.38 1.65 -15.37
N ALA A 41 -12.95 1.01 -14.35
CA ALA A 41 -12.18 0.33 -13.32
C ALA A 41 -11.17 -0.62 -14.01
N ARG A 42 -9.89 -0.27 -13.98
CA ARG A 42 -8.85 -1.19 -14.42
C ARG A 42 -8.75 -2.29 -13.38
N ASP A 43 -8.83 -3.53 -13.83
CA ASP A 43 -8.53 -4.67 -12.96
C ASP A 43 -7.11 -4.53 -12.42
N ILE A 44 -7.00 -4.55 -11.09
CA ILE A 44 -5.70 -4.51 -10.42
C ILE A 44 -5.03 -5.86 -10.65
N THR A 45 -3.85 -5.83 -11.24
CA THR A 45 -3.00 -7.00 -11.43
C THR A 45 -1.78 -6.94 -10.51
N VAL A 46 -1.34 -8.10 -10.05
CA VAL A 46 -0.21 -8.23 -9.15
C VAL A 46 1.11 -8.05 -9.90
N GLN A 47 2.03 -7.31 -9.30
CA GLN A 47 3.36 -7.02 -9.85
C GLN A 47 4.46 -7.75 -9.07
N PRO A 48 5.65 -7.99 -9.66
CA PRO A 48 6.81 -8.44 -8.91
C PRO A 48 7.10 -7.52 -7.72
N LYS A 49 7.49 -8.10 -6.57
CA LYS A 49 7.72 -7.44 -5.28
C LYS A 49 6.46 -7.01 -4.52
N ASP A 50 5.27 -7.20 -5.08
CA ASP A 50 4.05 -7.02 -4.31
C ASP A 50 3.93 -8.06 -3.21
N GLN A 51 3.25 -7.68 -2.15
CA GLN A 51 2.88 -8.59 -1.07
C GLN A 51 1.38 -8.87 -1.14
N ILE A 52 1.01 -10.15 -1.21
CA ILE A 52 -0.39 -10.58 -1.25
C ILE A 52 -0.68 -11.54 -0.13
N SER A 53 -1.90 -11.51 0.39
CA SER A 53 -2.38 -12.51 1.34
C SER A 53 -3.33 -13.48 0.65
N ILE A 54 -3.05 -14.77 0.80
CA ILE A 54 -3.89 -15.85 0.30
C ILE A 54 -4.30 -16.69 1.50
N MET A 55 -5.59 -16.80 1.75
CA MET A 55 -6.15 -17.62 2.82
C MET A 55 -6.99 -18.74 2.23
N VAL A 56 -6.64 -19.96 2.59
CA VAL A 56 -7.40 -21.16 2.22
C VAL A 56 -8.38 -21.49 3.34
N SER A 57 -9.67 -21.57 3.01
CA SER A 57 -10.73 -21.99 3.92
C SER A 57 -11.22 -23.38 3.53
N SER A 58 -11.25 -24.30 4.45
CA SER A 58 -11.74 -25.67 4.28
C SER A 58 -12.74 -26.01 5.39
N LYS A 59 -13.60 -27.00 5.15
CA LYS A 59 -14.47 -27.59 6.18
C LYS A 59 -13.64 -28.31 7.27
N ASP A 60 -12.47 -28.80 6.89
CA ASP A 60 -11.51 -29.40 7.81
C ASP A 60 -10.45 -28.36 8.20
N PRO A 61 -10.42 -27.92 9.47
CA PRO A 61 -9.44 -26.95 9.95
C PRO A 61 -7.98 -27.43 9.87
N GLN A 62 -7.74 -28.73 9.98
CA GLN A 62 -6.40 -29.30 9.91
C GLN A 62 -5.84 -29.21 8.49
N LEU A 63 -6.68 -29.49 7.49
CA LEU A 63 -6.31 -29.29 6.09
C LEU A 63 -6.08 -27.79 5.77
N ALA A 64 -6.93 -26.91 6.25
CA ALA A 64 -6.74 -25.47 6.06
C ALA A 64 -5.42 -24.98 6.63
N ALA A 65 -4.99 -25.49 7.78
CA ALA A 65 -3.76 -25.11 8.44
C ALA A 65 -2.49 -25.46 7.63
N LEU A 66 -2.53 -26.52 6.81
CA LEU A 66 -1.40 -26.90 5.95
C LEU A 66 -1.09 -25.88 4.87
N PHE A 67 -2.09 -25.13 4.41
CA PHE A 67 -1.96 -24.16 3.32
C PHE A 67 -1.83 -22.72 3.80
N ASN A 68 -2.14 -22.46 5.07
CA ASN A 68 -2.08 -21.12 5.62
C ASN A 68 -0.77 -20.90 6.37
N LEU A 69 -0.05 -19.83 6.00
CA LEU A 69 1.17 -19.44 6.70
C LEU A 69 0.83 -19.02 8.12
N THR A 70 1.40 -19.73 9.10
CA THR A 70 1.33 -19.32 10.50
C THR A 70 2.52 -18.42 10.81
N ARG A 71 2.28 -17.14 11.12
CA ARG A 71 3.33 -16.28 11.65
C ARG A 71 3.53 -16.57 13.14
N VAL A 72 4.72 -17.04 13.47
CA VAL A 72 5.17 -17.08 14.86
C VAL A 72 5.90 -15.78 15.13
N GLN A 73 5.28 -14.89 15.89
CA GLN A 73 5.95 -13.66 16.35
C GLN A 73 6.83 -14.02 17.56
N TYR A 74 8.12 -13.99 17.37
CA TYR A 74 9.08 -14.04 18.48
C TYR A 74 9.17 -12.65 19.10
N ARG A 75 8.52 -12.46 20.23
CA ARG A 75 8.72 -11.26 21.05
C ARG A 75 9.90 -11.54 21.98
N ALA A 76 11.00 -10.81 21.83
CA ALA A 76 12.13 -10.92 22.74
C ALA A 76 11.66 -10.64 24.18
N GLY A 77 11.85 -11.64 25.10
CA GLY A 77 11.41 -11.55 26.49
C GLY A 77 10.05 -12.16 26.81
N ALA A 78 9.32 -12.73 25.87
CA ALA A 78 8.09 -13.47 26.16
C ALA A 78 8.44 -14.92 26.50
N THR A 79 8.15 -15.35 27.72
CA THR A 79 8.33 -16.74 28.20
C THR A 79 7.18 -17.67 27.80
N ASP A 80 6.11 -17.11 27.21
CA ASP A 80 4.94 -17.87 26.77
C ASP A 80 5.01 -18.17 25.29
N LEU A 81 5.35 -19.41 24.97
CA LEU A 81 5.21 -20.02 23.63
C LEU A 81 3.77 -20.37 23.30
N ARG A 82 2.78 -19.79 23.97
CA ARG A 82 1.38 -19.96 23.60
C ARG A 82 1.12 -19.22 22.31
N GLY A 83 1.23 -19.99 21.23
CA GLY A 83 0.72 -19.59 19.93
C GLY A 83 -0.72 -19.18 20.05
N GLY A 84 -1.06 -18.00 19.60
CA GLY A 84 -2.46 -17.61 19.51
C GLY A 84 -2.83 -16.26 20.08
N SER A 85 -2.03 -15.23 19.91
CA SER A 85 -2.61 -13.91 19.84
C SER A 85 -3.08 -13.68 18.40
N ASN A 86 -4.36 -13.83 18.18
CA ASN A 86 -5.07 -13.49 16.94
C ASN A 86 -5.08 -11.96 16.72
N ASN A 87 -3.96 -11.31 16.88
CA ASN A 87 -3.78 -9.94 16.43
C ASN A 87 -3.56 -9.99 14.93
N GLY A 88 -4.63 -10.22 14.20
CA GLY A 88 -4.92 -9.90 12.81
C GLY A 88 -3.80 -9.60 11.81
N GLU A 89 -2.56 -9.97 12.10
CA GLU A 89 -1.45 -9.77 11.18
C GLU A 89 -1.49 -10.85 10.11
N ILE A 90 -2.00 -10.45 8.98
CA ILE A 90 -2.16 -11.32 7.82
C ILE A 90 -0.77 -11.69 7.32
N SER A 91 -0.44 -12.97 7.38
CA SER A 91 0.74 -13.51 6.74
C SER A 91 0.61 -13.35 5.23
N GLY A 92 1.56 -12.67 4.60
CA GLY A 92 1.54 -12.43 3.16
C GLY A 92 2.67 -13.17 2.45
N TYR A 93 2.44 -13.46 1.17
CA TYR A 93 3.45 -13.94 0.23
C TYR A 93 4.02 -12.73 -0.51
N THR A 94 5.34 -12.61 -0.55
CA THR A 94 6.01 -11.59 -1.38
C THR A 94 6.40 -12.22 -2.70
N LEU A 95 6.05 -11.57 -3.82
CA LEU A 95 6.45 -12.02 -5.13
C LEU A 95 7.96 -11.80 -5.34
N ASP A 96 8.61 -12.79 -5.93
CA ASP A 96 10.00 -12.66 -6.36
C ASP A 96 10.12 -11.75 -7.61
N ASP A 97 11.36 -11.49 -8.04
CA ASP A 97 11.63 -10.64 -9.23
C ASP A 97 11.05 -11.24 -10.52
N LYS A 98 10.75 -12.53 -10.54
CA LYS A 98 10.14 -13.25 -11.67
C LYS A 98 8.62 -13.33 -11.55
N GLY A 99 8.03 -12.79 -10.50
CA GLY A 99 6.59 -12.80 -10.25
C GLY A 99 6.04 -14.12 -9.71
N ASN A 100 6.86 -14.91 -9.04
CA ASN A 100 6.44 -16.17 -8.41
C ASN A 100 6.27 -15.97 -6.90
N ILE A 101 5.42 -16.79 -6.30
CA ILE A 101 5.34 -17.01 -4.85
C ILE A 101 5.64 -18.46 -4.54
N ASP A 102 6.16 -18.72 -3.34
CA ASP A 102 6.30 -20.08 -2.82
C ASP A 102 5.11 -20.39 -1.92
N PHE A 103 4.20 -21.23 -2.44
CA PHE A 103 2.95 -21.57 -1.74
C PHE A 103 3.07 -22.93 -1.05
N PRO A 104 2.70 -23.05 0.23
CA PRO A 104 2.81 -24.30 0.98
C PRO A 104 2.17 -25.46 0.25
N VAL A 105 2.79 -26.63 0.29
CA VAL A 105 2.35 -27.89 -0.32
C VAL A 105 2.34 -27.88 -1.87
N ILE A 106 1.96 -26.77 -2.51
CA ILE A 106 1.86 -26.65 -3.97
C ILE A 106 3.21 -26.28 -4.61
N GLY A 107 4.06 -25.56 -3.86
CA GLY A 107 5.34 -25.05 -4.36
C GLY A 107 5.22 -23.71 -5.09
N SER A 108 6.14 -23.48 -6.03
CA SER A 108 6.23 -22.20 -6.73
C SER A 108 5.08 -21.98 -7.70
N LEU A 109 4.42 -20.83 -7.60
CA LEU A 109 3.32 -20.40 -8.46
C LEU A 109 3.63 -19.05 -9.10
N HIS A 110 3.55 -18.97 -10.43
CA HIS A 110 3.68 -17.72 -11.16
C HIS A 110 2.33 -16.99 -11.16
N ILE A 111 2.29 -15.78 -10.60
CA ILE A 111 1.05 -15.00 -10.44
C ILE A 111 1.19 -13.53 -10.87
N ALA A 112 2.37 -13.10 -11.31
CA ALA A 112 2.54 -11.73 -11.81
C ALA A 112 1.62 -11.49 -13.04
N GLY A 113 1.05 -10.29 -13.09
CA GLY A 113 0.09 -9.90 -14.13
C GLY A 113 -1.32 -10.48 -13.97
N MET A 114 -1.54 -11.36 -12.98
CA MET A 114 -2.86 -11.92 -12.72
C MET A 114 -3.71 -11.03 -11.84
N THR A 115 -5.02 -11.06 -12.05
CA THR A 115 -6.01 -10.46 -11.17
C THR A 115 -6.29 -11.37 -9.97
N LYS A 116 -6.91 -10.80 -8.92
CA LYS A 116 -7.35 -11.56 -7.74
C LYS A 116 -8.16 -12.81 -8.11
N SER A 117 -9.08 -12.69 -9.06
CA SER A 117 -9.96 -13.78 -9.49
C SER A 117 -9.19 -14.90 -10.20
N GLN A 118 -8.22 -14.53 -11.04
CA GLN A 118 -7.35 -15.47 -11.73
C GLN A 118 -6.47 -16.25 -10.75
N ILE A 119 -5.88 -15.57 -9.77
CA ILE A 119 -5.09 -16.20 -8.71
C ILE A 119 -5.92 -17.18 -7.90
N ALA A 120 -7.13 -16.78 -7.48
CA ALA A 120 -8.03 -17.66 -6.73
C ALA A 120 -8.39 -18.92 -7.53
N THR A 121 -8.63 -18.79 -8.84
CA THR A 121 -8.93 -19.92 -9.72
C THR A 121 -7.70 -20.83 -9.89
N LEU A 122 -6.52 -20.25 -10.06
CA LEU A 122 -5.26 -20.99 -10.18
C LEU A 122 -4.98 -21.82 -8.93
N VAL A 123 -5.09 -21.20 -7.74
CA VAL A 123 -4.86 -21.88 -6.47
C VAL A 123 -5.90 -23.00 -6.27
N LYS A 124 -7.20 -22.75 -6.50
CA LYS A 124 -8.23 -23.79 -6.41
C LYS A 124 -8.00 -24.97 -7.34
N LYS A 125 -7.43 -24.75 -8.49
CA LYS A 125 -7.13 -25.82 -9.45
C LYS A 125 -5.96 -26.69 -9.02
N ARG A 126 -5.08 -26.15 -8.17
CA ARG A 126 -3.86 -26.81 -7.72
C ARG A 126 -4.02 -27.50 -6.35
N LEU A 127 -5.02 -27.09 -5.59
CA LEU A 127 -5.45 -27.76 -4.34
C LEU A 127 -6.24 -29.02 -4.64
#